data_ab20d142f2f976049ba518951d40c51b
#
_entry.id   ab20d142f2f976049ba518951d40c51b
#
_cell.length_a   1.000
_cell.length_b   1.000
_cell.length_c   1.000
_cell.angle_alpha   90.00
_cell.angle_beta   90.00
_cell.angle_gamma   90.00
#
_symmetry.space_group_name_H-M   'P 1'
#
loop_
_entity.id
_entity.type
_entity.pdbx_description
1 polymer ?
#
loop_
_entity_poly.entity_id
_entity_poly.type
_entity_poly.pdbx_seq_one_letter_code
_entity_poly.pdbx_strand_id
1 'polypeptide(L)'
;MDPNSYTIHTMAESMTNYQLMQKGDNMWNRRNFLRGCAVGFGALAGAGDNIAERILAAGRDTADLSPEQVAADEDFWFVVQQAFTEDRNIINLNNGTIQNGLRIVQDAVRRHNEFSGNAGWHSMSVLAKEIESCRRRLAFHLGCDSEELVICRGGTEAGQIPIMGLDLKRGDEVVITNQDYPRLLSSWRQREKREGIVLKIVPLPAPPVPLDQFYRLVEQQVT
;
A
#
# COMPACT_ATOMS: atom_id res chain seq x y z
N MET A 1 -16.29 -8.57 -30.88
CA MET A 1 -15.05 -8.38 -30.11
C MET A 1 -15.13 -9.38 -28.97
N ASP A 2 -14.18 -10.30 -28.94
CA ASP A 2 -14.14 -11.41 -27.98
C ASP A 2 -13.79 -10.89 -26.59
N PRO A 3 -14.63 -11.06 -25.56
CA PRO A 3 -14.35 -10.58 -24.21
C PRO A 3 -13.15 -11.26 -23.54
N ASN A 4 -12.68 -12.40 -24.05
CA ASN A 4 -11.52 -13.12 -23.51
C ASN A 4 -10.16 -12.49 -23.89
N SER A 5 -10.13 -11.56 -24.84
CA SER A 5 -8.87 -10.92 -25.26
C SER A 5 -8.32 -9.91 -24.25
N TYR A 6 -9.18 -9.36 -23.38
CA TYR A 6 -8.76 -8.36 -22.38
C TYR A 6 -7.95 -8.93 -21.22
N THR A 7 -8.24 -10.15 -20.81
CA THR A 7 -7.62 -10.73 -19.59
C THR A 7 -6.18 -11.15 -19.81
N ILE A 8 -5.84 -11.67 -20.99
CA ILE A 8 -4.48 -12.14 -21.32
C ILE A 8 -3.58 -10.94 -21.68
N HIS A 9 -4.14 -9.90 -22.34
CA HIS A 9 -3.37 -8.70 -22.68
C HIS A 9 -2.94 -7.92 -21.43
N THR A 10 -3.82 -7.77 -20.44
CA THR A 10 -3.54 -7.06 -19.19
C THR A 10 -2.47 -7.76 -18.35
N MET A 11 -2.45 -9.09 -18.33
CA MET A 11 -1.41 -9.85 -17.65
C MET A 11 -0.04 -9.75 -18.35
N ALA A 12 -0.01 -9.82 -19.68
CA ALA A 12 1.23 -9.70 -20.46
C ALA A 12 1.83 -8.30 -20.34
N GLU A 13 1.03 -7.25 -20.38
CA GLU A 13 1.49 -5.86 -20.17
C GLU A 13 1.96 -5.62 -18.74
N SER A 14 1.28 -6.18 -17.73
CA SER A 14 1.73 -6.08 -16.34
C SER A 14 3.05 -6.83 -16.11
N MET A 15 3.27 -7.98 -16.78
CA MET A 15 4.54 -8.72 -16.73
C MET A 15 5.66 -7.97 -17.44
N THR A 16 5.39 -7.29 -18.54
CA THR A 16 6.38 -6.44 -19.24
C THR A 16 6.76 -5.25 -18.38
N ASN A 17 5.80 -4.62 -17.70
CA ASN A 17 6.04 -3.54 -16.76
C ASN A 17 6.79 -4.03 -15.50
N TYR A 18 6.51 -5.24 -15.02
CA TYR A 18 7.26 -5.84 -13.91
C TYR A 18 8.71 -6.16 -14.29
N GLN A 19 8.97 -6.63 -15.51
CA GLN A 19 10.34 -6.86 -16.03
C GLN A 19 11.07 -5.54 -16.31
N LEU A 20 10.35 -4.49 -16.73
CA LEU A 20 10.90 -3.13 -16.87
C LEU A 20 11.19 -2.50 -15.50
N MET A 21 10.39 -2.80 -14.48
CA MET A 21 10.67 -2.40 -13.10
C MET A 21 11.91 -3.09 -12.51
N GLN A 22 12.25 -4.30 -12.97
CA GLN A 22 13.49 -4.97 -12.56
C GLN A 22 14.73 -4.47 -13.31
N LYS A 23 14.57 -3.83 -14.48
CA LYS A 23 15.68 -3.30 -15.31
C LYS A 23 15.89 -1.78 -15.18
N GLY A 24 14.92 -1.05 -14.66
CA GLY A 24 15.06 0.38 -14.38
C GLY A 24 15.58 0.60 -12.97
N ASP A 25 16.54 1.49 -12.83
CA ASP A 25 17.10 1.96 -11.55
C ASP A 25 16.04 1.99 -10.46
N ASN A 26 16.26 1.22 -9.41
CA ASN A 26 15.39 1.00 -8.25
C ASN A 26 14.77 2.31 -7.73
N MET A 27 13.63 2.75 -8.29
CA MET A 27 12.89 3.92 -7.83
C MET A 27 12.42 3.72 -6.37
N TRP A 28 12.36 2.47 -5.90
CA TRP A 28 11.99 2.03 -4.55
C TRP A 28 13.17 1.51 -3.74
N ASN A 29 14.38 1.99 -3.97
CA ASN A 29 15.44 1.71 -3.01
C ASN A 29 15.17 2.51 -1.73
N ARG A 30 15.67 2.01 -0.58
CA ARG A 30 15.51 2.65 0.74
C ARG A 30 15.90 4.13 0.71
N ARG A 31 16.87 4.51 -0.11
CA ARG A 31 17.34 5.89 -0.29
C ARG A 31 16.28 6.80 -0.93
N ASN A 32 15.55 6.32 -1.93
CA ASN A 32 14.47 7.09 -2.58
C ASN A 32 13.22 7.16 -1.69
N PHE A 33 12.94 6.11 -0.92
CA PHE A 33 11.92 6.14 0.12
C PHE A 33 12.26 7.18 1.20
N LEU A 34 13.49 7.19 1.71
CA LEU A 34 13.93 8.17 2.70
C LEU A 34 13.97 9.59 2.13
N ARG A 35 14.35 9.78 0.86
CA ARG A 35 14.26 11.09 0.18
C ARG A 35 12.81 11.52 0.00
N GLY A 36 11.90 10.62 -0.34
CA GLY A 36 10.47 10.90 -0.42
C GLY A 36 9.88 11.28 0.94
N CYS A 37 10.26 10.58 2.00
CA CYS A 37 9.93 10.95 3.37
C CYS A 37 10.51 12.33 3.72
N ALA A 38 11.76 12.61 3.40
CA ALA A 38 12.41 13.88 3.67
C ALA A 38 11.70 15.08 3.03
N VAL A 39 11.29 14.96 1.77
CA VAL A 39 10.53 16.01 1.07
C VAL A 39 9.12 16.17 1.63
N GLY A 40 8.48 15.07 2.05
CA GLY A 40 7.18 15.10 2.72
C GLY A 40 7.21 15.74 4.12
N PHE A 41 8.29 15.52 4.87
CA PHE A 41 8.48 16.07 6.21
C PHE A 41 8.79 17.58 6.20
N GLY A 42 9.50 18.09 5.19
CA GLY A 42 9.84 19.52 5.09
C GLY A 42 8.64 20.46 4.96
N ALA A 43 7.51 19.97 4.45
CA ALA A 43 6.27 20.74 4.30
C ALA A 43 5.43 20.81 5.60
N LEU A 44 5.78 20.03 6.63
CA LEU A 44 5.02 19.88 7.89
C LEU A 44 5.73 20.46 9.11
N ALA A 45 6.90 21.11 8.94
CA ALA A 45 7.72 21.68 10.00
C ALA A 45 7.14 22.97 10.59
N GLY A 46 5.93 22.87 11.13
CA GLY A 46 5.26 23.95 11.86
C GLY A 46 4.70 23.47 13.19
N ALA A 47 5.46 23.67 14.27
CA ALA A 47 5.10 23.52 15.69
C ALA A 47 5.15 22.09 16.28
N GLY A 48 6.13 21.86 17.14
CA GLY A 48 6.24 20.73 18.07
C GLY A 48 7.31 19.73 17.66
N ASP A 49 8.00 19.22 18.61
CA ASP A 49 9.08 18.24 18.63
C ASP A 49 9.70 17.89 17.24
N ASN A 50 10.90 18.42 16.99
CA ASN A 50 11.52 18.53 15.66
C ASN A 50 12.05 17.19 15.10
N ILE A 51 11.26 16.10 15.25
CA ILE A 51 11.64 14.75 14.83
C ILE A 51 11.90 14.68 13.31
N ALA A 52 11.13 15.43 12.52
CA ALA A 52 11.31 15.47 11.07
C ALA A 52 12.68 16.06 10.69
N GLU A 53 13.11 17.16 11.32
CA GLU A 53 14.43 17.75 11.10
C GLU A 53 15.55 16.83 11.60
N ARG A 54 15.36 16.12 12.70
CA ARG A 54 16.33 15.14 13.20
C ARG A 54 16.52 13.98 12.23
N ILE A 55 15.44 13.46 11.63
CA ILE A 55 15.53 12.42 10.60
C ILE A 55 16.21 12.96 9.35
N LEU A 56 15.88 14.20 8.95
CA LEU A 56 16.54 14.85 7.80
C LEU A 56 18.04 15.06 8.05
N ALA A 57 18.42 15.46 9.26
CA ALA A 57 19.82 15.60 9.64
C ALA A 57 20.53 14.24 9.59
N ALA A 58 20.00 13.22 10.27
CA ALA A 58 20.54 11.87 10.23
C ALA A 58 20.67 11.33 8.80
N GLY A 59 19.67 11.61 7.92
CA GLY A 59 19.73 11.24 6.51
C GLY A 59 20.80 11.97 5.71
N ARG A 60 21.21 13.19 6.12
CA ARG A 60 22.36 13.88 5.50
C ARG A 60 23.67 13.29 5.96
N ASP A 61 23.77 12.95 7.25
CA ASP A 61 24.98 12.37 7.83
C ASP A 61 25.29 10.98 7.24
N THR A 62 24.26 10.28 6.72
CA THR A 62 24.41 8.99 6.03
C THR A 62 24.49 9.11 4.51
N ALA A 63 24.55 10.33 3.93
CA ALA A 63 24.45 10.53 2.48
C ALA A 63 25.58 9.88 1.68
N ASP A 64 26.77 9.79 2.27
CA ASP A 64 27.98 9.23 1.66
C ASP A 64 28.16 7.72 1.96
N LEU A 65 27.29 7.14 2.79
CA LEU A 65 27.35 5.73 3.15
C LEU A 65 26.68 4.84 2.10
N SER A 66 27.17 3.59 1.94
CA SER A 66 26.49 2.59 1.14
C SER A 66 25.15 2.16 1.79
N PRO A 67 24.19 1.61 1.03
CA PRO A 67 22.93 1.10 1.58
C PRO A 67 23.15 0.08 2.72
N GLU A 68 24.18 -0.75 2.61
CA GLU A 68 24.55 -1.76 3.60
C GLU A 68 25.08 -1.10 4.89
N GLN A 69 25.89 -0.07 4.76
CA GLN A 69 26.40 0.71 5.90
C GLN A 69 25.24 1.41 6.62
N VAL A 70 24.34 2.07 5.89
CA VAL A 70 23.15 2.70 6.51
C VAL A 70 22.23 1.65 7.14
N ALA A 71 22.11 0.47 6.55
CA ALA A 71 21.30 -0.61 7.12
C ALA A 71 21.84 -1.12 8.47
N ALA A 72 23.15 -1.01 8.69
CA ALA A 72 23.85 -1.43 9.91
C ALA A 72 24.03 -0.29 10.93
N ASP A 73 23.65 0.94 10.59
CA ASP A 73 23.80 2.11 11.45
C ASP A 73 22.66 2.20 12.47
N GLU A 74 22.90 1.66 13.66
CA GLU A 74 21.91 1.64 14.75
C GLU A 74 21.55 3.05 15.24
N ASP A 75 22.45 4.01 15.21
CA ASP A 75 22.20 5.39 15.63
C ASP A 75 21.21 6.07 14.66
N PHE A 76 21.37 5.85 13.35
CA PHE A 76 20.42 6.30 12.34
C PHE A 76 19.04 5.70 12.59
N TRP A 77 18.95 4.39 12.76
CA TRP A 77 17.67 3.71 12.98
C TRP A 77 17.03 4.07 14.31
N PHE A 78 17.82 4.34 15.35
CA PHE A 78 17.29 4.86 16.61
C PHE A 78 16.57 6.21 16.41
N VAL A 79 17.13 7.13 15.62
CA VAL A 79 16.47 8.40 15.29
C VAL A 79 15.16 8.15 14.51
N VAL A 80 15.18 7.27 13.51
CA VAL A 80 13.99 6.91 12.74
C VAL A 80 12.91 6.32 13.64
N GLN A 81 13.28 5.42 14.56
CA GLN A 81 12.35 4.81 15.51
C GLN A 81 11.63 5.83 16.39
N GLN A 82 12.30 6.95 16.76
CA GLN A 82 11.66 8.01 17.56
C GLN A 82 10.48 8.69 16.84
N ALA A 83 10.37 8.58 15.51
CA ALA A 83 9.26 9.12 14.75
C ALA A 83 7.95 8.34 14.92
N PHE A 84 8.03 7.12 15.42
CA PHE A 84 6.85 6.26 15.61
C PHE A 84 6.35 6.32 17.06
N THR A 85 5.03 6.16 17.23
CA THR A 85 4.41 5.95 18.53
C THR A 85 4.41 4.45 18.83
N GLU A 86 5.42 3.99 19.51
CA GLU A 86 5.62 2.59 19.81
C GLU A 86 5.67 2.35 21.31
N ASP A 87 5.00 1.28 21.77
CA ASP A 87 5.21 0.75 23.10
C ASP A 87 6.55 0.00 23.13
N ARG A 88 7.51 0.52 23.86
CA ARG A 88 8.87 -0.04 23.95
C ARG A 88 8.94 -1.42 24.61
N ASN A 89 7.87 -1.87 25.23
CA ASN A 89 7.77 -3.20 25.83
C ASN A 89 7.27 -4.26 24.84
N ILE A 90 6.87 -3.84 23.61
CA ILE A 90 6.29 -4.72 22.60
C ILE A 90 7.16 -4.68 21.35
N ILE A 91 7.61 -5.84 20.91
CA ILE A 91 8.25 -6.01 19.60
C ILE A 91 7.16 -6.36 18.58
N ASN A 92 6.73 -5.39 17.78
CA ASN A 92 5.72 -5.61 16.77
C ASN A 92 6.35 -6.17 15.48
N LEU A 93 6.17 -7.47 15.25
CA LEU A 93 6.62 -8.14 14.03
C LEU A 93 5.51 -8.26 12.97
N ASN A 94 4.32 -7.71 13.23
CA ASN A 94 3.17 -7.81 12.31
C ASN A 94 2.67 -6.43 11.86
N ASN A 95 3.58 -5.60 11.39
CA ASN A 95 3.27 -4.27 10.85
C ASN A 95 2.43 -4.31 9.57
N GLY A 96 2.35 -5.45 8.89
CA GLY A 96 1.47 -5.66 7.73
C GLY A 96 -0.02 -5.62 8.09
N THR A 97 -0.38 -5.99 9.31
CA THR A 97 -1.77 -5.96 9.78
C THR A 97 -2.10 -4.66 10.48
N ILE A 98 -1.33 -4.30 11.50
CA ILE A 98 -1.49 -3.06 12.27
C ILE A 98 -0.09 -2.51 12.53
N GLN A 99 0.22 -1.40 11.89
CA GLN A 99 1.50 -0.74 12.09
C GLN A 99 1.41 0.36 13.14
N ASN A 100 2.53 0.64 13.79
CA ASN A 100 2.68 1.80 14.63
C ASN A 100 2.66 3.08 13.78
N GLY A 101 1.85 4.06 14.19
CA GLY A 101 1.70 5.31 13.44
C GLY A 101 2.89 6.26 13.65
N LEU A 102 3.26 6.97 12.59
CA LEU A 102 4.15 8.12 12.72
C LEU A 102 3.48 9.21 13.58
N ARG A 103 4.21 9.79 14.54
CA ARG A 103 3.71 10.87 15.41
C ARG A 103 3.13 12.02 14.61
N ILE A 104 3.83 12.47 13.57
CA ILE A 104 3.39 13.55 12.70
C ILE A 104 2.06 13.25 11.99
N VAL A 105 1.83 11.99 11.59
CA VAL A 105 0.57 11.56 10.97
C VAL A 105 -0.54 11.56 12.01
N GLN A 106 -0.29 11.03 13.21
CA GLN A 106 -1.29 11.02 14.28
C GLN A 106 -1.68 12.43 14.72
N ASP A 107 -0.70 13.34 14.80
CA ASP A 107 -0.96 14.75 15.10
C ASP A 107 -1.76 15.44 13.98
N ALA A 108 -1.49 15.12 12.71
CA ALA A 108 -2.27 15.62 11.59
C ALA A 108 -3.72 15.11 11.66
N VAL A 109 -3.93 13.81 11.91
CA VAL A 109 -5.26 13.23 12.05
C VAL A 109 -6.04 13.92 13.18
N ARG A 110 -5.39 14.15 14.34
CA ARG A 110 -6.03 14.86 15.45
C ARG A 110 -6.45 16.27 15.07
N ARG A 111 -5.55 17.06 14.47
CA ARG A 111 -5.85 18.44 14.02
C ARG A 111 -6.99 18.48 13.00
N HIS A 112 -6.99 17.56 12.04
CA HIS A 112 -8.06 17.51 11.03
C HIS A 112 -9.40 17.08 11.62
N ASN A 113 -9.41 16.16 12.61
CA ASN A 113 -10.63 15.81 13.32
C ASN A 113 -11.18 16.98 14.13
N GLU A 114 -10.32 17.71 14.85
CA GLU A 114 -10.71 18.92 15.60
C GLU A 114 -11.23 20.00 14.64
N PHE A 115 -10.54 20.25 13.54
CA PHE A 115 -10.98 21.19 12.51
C PHE A 115 -12.34 20.80 11.91
N SER A 116 -12.53 19.52 11.60
CA SER A 116 -13.80 19.02 11.09
C SER A 116 -14.95 19.22 12.08
N GLY A 117 -14.69 18.98 13.37
CA GLY A 117 -15.68 19.19 14.43
C GLY A 117 -16.03 20.66 14.67
N ASN A 118 -15.05 21.56 14.54
CA ASN A 118 -15.22 22.98 14.85
C ASN A 118 -15.73 23.80 13.66
N ALA A 119 -15.36 23.45 12.43
CA ALA A 119 -15.65 24.22 11.24
C ALA A 119 -16.89 23.76 10.45
N GLY A 120 -17.53 22.66 10.86
CA GLY A 120 -18.76 22.15 10.26
C GLY A 120 -18.64 21.98 8.74
N TRP A 121 -19.61 22.46 7.98
CA TRP A 121 -19.64 22.35 6.52
C TRP A 121 -18.41 22.97 5.81
N HIS A 122 -17.82 24.02 6.38
CA HIS A 122 -16.64 24.67 5.80
C HIS A 122 -15.45 23.69 5.73
N SER A 123 -15.30 22.79 6.71
CA SER A 123 -14.22 21.81 6.72
C SER A 123 -14.25 20.89 5.48
N MET A 124 -15.43 20.52 5.00
CA MET A 124 -15.55 19.66 3.81
C MET A 124 -14.93 20.31 2.56
N SER A 125 -15.14 21.59 2.35
CA SER A 125 -14.60 22.30 1.19
C SER A 125 -13.08 22.44 1.22
N VAL A 126 -12.50 22.55 2.41
CA VAL A 126 -11.04 22.61 2.61
C VAL A 126 -10.43 21.22 2.48
N LEU A 127 -10.96 20.26 3.24
CA LEU A 127 -10.42 18.90 3.27
C LEU A 127 -10.52 18.18 1.91
N ALA A 128 -11.58 18.44 1.13
CA ALA A 128 -11.71 17.88 -0.21
C ALA A 128 -10.53 18.27 -1.13
N LYS A 129 -10.07 19.52 -1.05
CA LYS A 129 -8.91 19.99 -1.83
C LYS A 129 -7.61 19.35 -1.35
N GLU A 130 -7.45 19.16 -0.05
CA GLU A 130 -6.28 18.51 0.54
C GLU A 130 -6.23 17.04 0.17
N ILE A 131 -7.36 16.33 0.24
CA ILE A 131 -7.48 14.93 -0.18
C ILE A 131 -7.11 14.78 -1.67
N GLU A 132 -7.59 15.67 -2.53
CA GLU A 132 -7.27 15.66 -3.95
C GLU A 132 -5.78 15.90 -4.20
N SER A 133 -5.16 16.80 -3.47
CA SER A 133 -3.72 17.02 -3.52
C SER A 133 -2.93 15.78 -3.09
N CYS A 134 -3.37 15.10 -2.03
CA CYS A 134 -2.78 13.84 -1.57
C CYS A 134 -2.95 12.74 -2.62
N ARG A 135 -4.14 12.61 -3.24
CA ARG A 135 -4.45 11.62 -4.26
C ARG A 135 -3.51 11.75 -5.46
N ARG A 136 -3.30 12.98 -5.97
CA ARG A 136 -2.39 13.26 -7.08
C ARG A 136 -0.94 12.91 -6.75
N ARG A 137 -0.49 13.28 -5.55
CA ARG A 137 0.87 12.95 -5.09
C ARG A 137 1.07 11.45 -4.96
N LEU A 138 0.07 10.74 -4.43
CA LEU A 138 0.12 9.29 -4.30
C LEU A 138 0.15 8.61 -5.67
N ALA A 139 -0.70 9.04 -6.62
CA ALA A 139 -0.70 8.55 -7.99
C ALA A 139 0.65 8.75 -8.68
N PHE A 140 1.27 9.92 -8.51
CA PHE A 140 2.64 10.17 -9.01
C PHE A 140 3.65 9.15 -8.47
N HIS A 141 3.62 8.85 -7.17
CA HIS A 141 4.52 7.88 -6.56
C HIS A 141 4.22 6.44 -6.96
N LEU A 142 2.97 6.11 -7.25
CA LEU A 142 2.55 4.78 -7.71
C LEU A 142 2.73 4.59 -9.23
N GLY A 143 2.99 5.67 -9.98
CA GLY A 143 3.19 5.61 -11.43
C GLY A 143 1.89 5.39 -12.22
N CYS A 144 0.74 5.85 -11.68
CA CYS A 144 -0.57 5.76 -12.33
C CYS A 144 -1.22 7.14 -12.50
N ASP A 145 -2.32 7.22 -13.26
CA ASP A 145 -3.13 8.43 -13.32
C ASP A 145 -3.91 8.61 -12.01
N SER A 146 -4.08 9.86 -11.59
CA SER A 146 -4.86 10.16 -10.39
C SER A 146 -6.33 9.73 -10.51
N GLU A 147 -6.89 9.67 -11.72
CA GLU A 147 -8.24 9.19 -11.94
C GLU A 147 -8.40 7.66 -11.78
N GLU A 148 -7.30 6.92 -11.80
CA GLU A 148 -7.26 5.48 -11.53
C GLU A 148 -7.14 5.16 -10.03
N LEU A 149 -7.00 6.20 -9.17
CA LEU A 149 -6.74 6.02 -7.75
C LEU A 149 -7.88 6.51 -6.88
N VAL A 150 -8.37 5.65 -6.01
CA VAL A 150 -9.35 5.97 -4.97
C VAL A 150 -8.72 5.77 -3.59
N ILE A 151 -8.84 6.78 -2.73
CA ILE A 151 -8.40 6.68 -1.34
C ILE A 151 -9.54 6.09 -0.51
N CYS A 152 -9.30 4.92 0.07
CA CYS A 152 -10.23 4.19 0.93
C CYS A 152 -9.79 4.26 2.40
N ARG A 153 -10.67 3.90 3.32
CA ARG A 153 -10.37 3.85 4.76
C ARG A 153 -9.38 2.76 5.15
N GLY A 154 -9.19 1.76 4.30
CA GLY A 154 -8.24 0.69 4.53
C GLY A 154 -8.32 -0.42 3.49
N GLY A 155 -7.37 -1.36 3.51
CA GLY A 155 -7.25 -2.43 2.53
C GLY A 155 -8.48 -3.35 2.44
N THR A 156 -9.21 -3.54 3.53
CA THR A 156 -10.46 -4.34 3.49
C THR A 156 -11.53 -3.66 2.65
N GLU A 157 -11.74 -2.35 2.80
CA GLU A 157 -12.68 -1.59 1.97
C GLU A 157 -12.22 -1.57 0.51
N ALA A 158 -10.95 -1.27 0.28
CA ALA A 158 -10.37 -1.26 -1.05
C ALA A 158 -10.53 -2.60 -1.79
N GLY A 159 -10.37 -3.71 -1.08
CA GLY A 159 -10.62 -5.05 -1.66
C GLY A 159 -12.10 -5.37 -1.83
N GLN A 160 -12.98 -4.87 -0.97
CA GLN A 160 -14.43 -5.10 -1.10
C GLN A 160 -15.05 -4.39 -2.33
N ILE A 161 -14.53 -3.22 -2.69
CA ILE A 161 -15.06 -2.44 -3.82
C ILE A 161 -15.04 -3.27 -5.12
N PRO A 162 -13.90 -3.82 -5.60
CA PRO A 162 -13.90 -4.66 -6.79
C PRO A 162 -14.64 -5.98 -6.56
N ILE A 163 -14.52 -6.63 -5.39
CA ILE A 163 -15.22 -7.88 -5.11
C ILE A 163 -16.73 -7.72 -5.30
N MET A 164 -17.31 -6.63 -4.80
CA MET A 164 -18.76 -6.40 -4.89
C MET A 164 -19.17 -5.66 -6.16
N GLY A 165 -18.26 -4.95 -6.82
CA GLY A 165 -18.55 -4.12 -7.99
C GLY A 165 -18.40 -4.83 -9.33
N LEU A 166 -17.69 -5.95 -9.41
CA LEU A 166 -17.56 -6.72 -10.64
C LEU A 166 -18.89 -7.36 -11.02
N ASP A 167 -19.34 -7.14 -12.28
CA ASP A 167 -20.55 -7.75 -12.82
C ASP A 167 -20.27 -9.21 -13.24
N LEU A 168 -20.22 -10.08 -12.25
CA LEU A 168 -20.03 -11.52 -12.44
C LEU A 168 -21.39 -12.23 -12.46
N LYS A 169 -21.50 -13.23 -13.31
CA LYS A 169 -22.72 -14.04 -13.53
C LYS A 169 -22.53 -15.44 -12.95
N ARG A 170 -23.64 -16.15 -12.83
CA ARG A 170 -23.62 -17.56 -12.44
C ARG A 170 -22.71 -18.37 -13.37
N GLY A 171 -21.76 -19.07 -12.78
CA GLY A 171 -20.78 -19.90 -13.51
C GLY A 171 -19.48 -19.18 -13.85
N ASP A 172 -19.39 -17.85 -13.69
CA ASP A 172 -18.13 -17.14 -13.85
C ASP A 172 -17.13 -17.59 -12.78
N GLU A 173 -15.88 -17.71 -13.18
CA GLU A 173 -14.82 -18.23 -12.32
C GLU A 173 -13.98 -17.12 -11.71
N VAL A 174 -13.68 -17.27 -10.43
CA VAL A 174 -12.77 -16.39 -9.71
C VAL A 174 -11.64 -17.22 -9.13
N VAL A 175 -10.41 -16.92 -9.52
CA VAL A 175 -9.20 -17.58 -9.02
C VAL A 175 -8.58 -16.72 -7.91
N ILE A 176 -8.42 -17.32 -6.74
CA ILE A 176 -7.77 -16.71 -5.57
C ILE A 176 -6.79 -17.70 -4.94
N THR A 177 -6.08 -17.31 -3.91
CA THR A 177 -5.17 -18.19 -3.18
C THR A 177 -5.69 -18.52 -1.77
N ASN A 178 -5.20 -19.61 -1.18
CA ASN A 178 -5.46 -19.92 0.23
C ASN A 178 -4.70 -18.99 1.20
N GLN A 179 -3.77 -18.17 0.68
CA GLN A 179 -3.01 -17.18 1.43
C GLN A 179 -3.66 -15.79 1.41
N ASP A 180 -4.75 -15.61 0.65
CA ASP A 180 -5.47 -14.35 0.60
C ASP A 180 -6.08 -14.01 1.97
N TYR A 181 -6.21 -12.69 2.21
CA TYR A 181 -6.73 -12.22 3.47
C TYR A 181 -8.13 -12.80 3.77
N PRO A 182 -8.31 -13.46 4.93
CA PRO A 182 -9.53 -14.26 5.21
C PRO A 182 -10.84 -13.49 5.07
N ARG A 183 -10.83 -12.16 5.31
CA ARG A 183 -12.04 -11.33 5.18
C ARG A 183 -12.44 -11.13 3.72
N LEU A 184 -11.47 -11.00 2.81
CA LEU A 184 -11.74 -10.92 1.37
C LEU A 184 -12.19 -12.29 0.84
N LEU A 185 -11.56 -13.37 1.30
CA LEU A 185 -11.98 -14.73 0.99
C LEU A 185 -13.44 -14.99 1.42
N SER A 186 -13.85 -14.51 2.60
CA SER A 186 -15.23 -14.61 3.07
C SER A 186 -16.21 -13.90 2.15
N SER A 187 -15.83 -12.77 1.57
CA SER A 187 -16.65 -12.01 0.63
C SER A 187 -16.86 -12.75 -0.69
N TRP A 188 -15.79 -13.36 -1.23
CA TRP A 188 -15.88 -14.21 -2.40
C TRP A 188 -16.77 -15.42 -2.16
N ARG A 189 -16.63 -16.10 -1.02
CA ARG A 189 -17.51 -17.22 -0.63
C ARG A 189 -18.98 -16.80 -0.47
N GLN A 190 -19.24 -15.57 -0.03
CA GLN A 190 -20.59 -15.03 0.02
C GLN A 190 -21.17 -14.87 -1.40
N ARG A 191 -20.39 -14.34 -2.35
CA ARG A 191 -20.80 -14.20 -3.75
C ARG A 191 -21.04 -15.57 -4.40
N GLU A 192 -20.16 -16.54 -4.16
CA GLU A 192 -20.33 -17.92 -4.62
C GLU A 192 -21.70 -18.47 -4.19
N LYS A 193 -22.04 -18.35 -2.90
CA LYS A 193 -23.32 -18.83 -2.36
C LYS A 193 -24.53 -18.06 -2.91
N ARG A 194 -24.41 -16.75 -3.05
CA ARG A 194 -25.53 -15.87 -3.41
C ARG A 194 -25.77 -15.81 -4.92
N GLU A 195 -24.69 -15.69 -5.67
CA GLU A 195 -24.73 -15.40 -7.11
C GLU A 195 -24.41 -16.63 -7.96
N GLY A 196 -23.75 -17.62 -7.37
CA GLY A 196 -23.41 -18.87 -8.04
C GLY A 196 -22.17 -18.77 -8.94
N ILE A 197 -21.27 -17.85 -8.65
CA ILE A 197 -19.92 -17.86 -9.22
C ILE A 197 -19.17 -19.09 -8.73
N VAL A 198 -18.10 -19.46 -9.41
CA VAL A 198 -17.24 -20.60 -9.06
C VAL A 198 -15.93 -20.08 -8.48
N LEU A 199 -15.66 -20.39 -7.22
CA LEU A 199 -14.45 -19.97 -6.55
C LEU A 199 -13.37 -21.05 -6.62
N LYS A 200 -12.29 -20.77 -7.35
CA LYS A 200 -11.11 -21.63 -7.47
C LYS A 200 -10.01 -21.15 -6.54
N ILE A 201 -9.67 -21.97 -5.55
CA ILE A 201 -8.67 -21.59 -4.53
C ILE A 201 -7.36 -22.32 -4.82
N VAL A 202 -6.35 -21.58 -5.25
CA VAL A 202 -4.99 -22.11 -5.47
C VAL A 202 -4.35 -22.42 -4.12
N PRO A 203 -3.95 -23.67 -3.86
CA PRO A 203 -3.26 -24.04 -2.63
C PRO A 203 -1.78 -23.63 -2.73
N LEU A 204 -1.41 -22.51 -2.16
CA LEU A 204 -0.01 -22.11 -2.03
C LEU A 204 0.61 -22.78 -0.80
N PRO A 205 1.73 -23.48 -0.95
CA PRO A 205 2.44 -24.07 0.18
C PRO A 205 3.17 -23.01 1.01
N ALA A 206 3.45 -23.35 2.26
CA ALA A 206 4.37 -22.63 3.14
C ALA A 206 5.54 -23.57 3.48
N PRO A 207 6.79 -23.19 3.26
CA PRO A 207 7.29 -21.92 2.76
C PRO A 207 6.92 -21.65 1.28
N PRO A 208 7.05 -20.37 0.82
CA PRO A 208 6.71 -19.99 -0.55
C PRO A 208 7.50 -20.78 -1.58
N VAL A 209 6.84 -21.12 -2.68
CA VAL A 209 7.47 -21.81 -3.81
C VAL A 209 8.17 -20.82 -4.76
N PRO A 210 9.12 -21.30 -5.59
CA PRO A 210 9.68 -20.50 -6.67
C PRO A 210 8.60 -19.95 -7.60
N LEU A 211 8.86 -18.78 -8.19
CA LEU A 211 7.87 -18.02 -8.98
C LEU A 211 7.33 -18.82 -10.19
N ASP A 212 8.16 -19.60 -10.85
CA ASP A 212 7.77 -20.47 -11.96
C ASP A 212 6.78 -21.57 -11.54
N GLN A 213 6.95 -22.09 -10.33
CA GLN A 213 6.01 -23.04 -9.75
C GLN A 213 4.69 -22.37 -9.35
N PHE A 214 4.77 -21.16 -8.81
CA PHE A 214 3.57 -20.36 -8.53
C PHE A 214 2.73 -20.11 -9.80
N TYR A 215 3.36 -19.72 -10.90
CA TYR A 215 2.66 -19.52 -12.17
C TYR A 215 1.95 -20.79 -12.64
N ARG A 216 2.60 -21.94 -12.58
CA ARG A 216 1.99 -23.22 -12.94
C ARG A 216 0.77 -23.57 -12.08
N LEU A 217 0.83 -23.29 -10.78
CA LEU A 217 -0.30 -23.54 -9.87
C LEU A 217 -1.51 -22.66 -10.23
N VAL A 218 -1.28 -21.41 -10.62
CA VAL A 218 -2.35 -20.50 -11.05
C VAL A 218 -2.88 -20.91 -12.42
N GLU A 219 -2.01 -21.18 -13.39
CA GLU A 219 -2.37 -21.57 -14.76
C GLU A 219 -3.26 -22.82 -14.80
N GLN A 220 -3.02 -23.79 -13.92
CA GLN A 220 -3.85 -25.00 -13.79
C GLN A 220 -5.29 -24.72 -13.33
N GLN A 221 -5.56 -23.55 -12.76
CA GLN A 221 -6.90 -23.17 -12.30
C GLN A 221 -7.67 -22.35 -13.34
N VAL A 222 -6.97 -21.78 -14.33
CA VAL A 222 -7.60 -20.99 -15.41
C VAL A 222 -8.09 -21.97 -16.48
N THR A 223 -9.40 -21.94 -16.79
CA THR A 223 -10.02 -22.84 -17.79
C THR A 223 -10.61 -22.06 -18.96
#